data_a9e9a3b67b240bcc9ddb895bde7771ae
#
_entry.id   a9e9a3b67b240bcc9ddb895bde7771ae
#
_cell.length_a   1.000
_cell.length_b   1.000
_cell.length_c   1.000
_cell.angle_alpha   90.00
_cell.angle_beta   90.00
_cell.angle_gamma   90.00
#
_symmetry.space_group_name_H-M   'P 1'
#
loop_
_entity.id
_entity.type
_entity.pdbx_description
1 polymer ?
#
loop_
_entity_poly.entity_id
_entity_poly.type
_entity_poly.pdbx_seq_one_letter_code
_entity_poly.pdbx_strand_id
1 'polypeptide(L)'
;RLGFMKNDIEFLNAGYTKYSAPAKLNLFLKILNKRKDGYHNLQSIFHLIDLKDDIFIKIRYEDTQINIKNSSSQIKPSSDLAFKAAKLMLTNHNLGVDIYINKKIPIGSGLGGGSSNAAIVIMAINKLCKFNLSKINLIKKGLKLGADVPFFINGTNAWAEGIGEVLHSIKIPNFTYVVMYPDLSIDTKAIFNDFKLTNSLIPLKISTSYKADEHDFIKNDLEEQVFKNI
;
A
#
# COMPACT_ATOMS: atom_id res chain seq x y z
N ARG A 1 -19.89 -13.45 14.23
CA ARG A 1 -18.74 -14.24 14.73
C ARG A 1 -17.91 -14.64 13.50
N LEU A 2 -16.74 -14.03 13.30
CA LEU A 2 -15.74 -14.49 12.33
C LEU A 2 -15.16 -15.82 12.87
N GLY A 3 -15.85 -16.95 12.57
CA GLY A 3 -15.34 -18.28 12.87
C GLY A 3 -14.08 -18.59 12.06
N PHE A 4 -13.42 -19.70 12.38
CA PHE A 4 -12.27 -20.19 11.62
C PHE A 4 -12.77 -20.77 10.27
N MET A 5 -12.92 -19.92 9.28
CA MET A 5 -13.11 -20.36 7.91
C MET A 5 -11.74 -20.75 7.35
N LYS A 6 -11.63 -21.99 6.85
CA LYS A 6 -10.33 -22.60 6.50
C LYS A 6 -9.93 -22.40 5.04
N ASN A 7 -10.87 -22.07 4.15
CA ASN A 7 -10.58 -21.92 2.71
C ASN A 7 -11.46 -20.86 2.05
N ASP A 8 -11.08 -20.44 0.85
CA ASP A 8 -11.78 -19.43 0.05
C ASP A 8 -13.26 -19.76 -0.20
N ILE A 9 -13.59 -21.06 -0.36
CA ILE A 9 -14.93 -21.51 -0.67
C ILE A 9 -15.89 -21.24 0.50
N GLU A 10 -15.43 -21.42 1.73
CA GLU A 10 -16.24 -21.13 2.93
C GLU A 10 -16.57 -19.63 3.02
N PHE A 11 -15.61 -18.75 2.73
CA PHE A 11 -15.85 -17.31 2.70
C PHE A 11 -16.86 -16.93 1.60
N LEU A 12 -16.69 -17.46 0.40
CA LEU A 12 -17.61 -17.17 -0.72
C LEU A 12 -19.03 -17.67 -0.42
N ASN A 13 -19.18 -18.87 0.13
CA ASN A 13 -20.48 -19.43 0.55
C ASN A 13 -21.12 -18.61 1.68
N ALA A 14 -20.34 -17.98 2.54
CA ALA A 14 -20.81 -17.08 3.60
C ALA A 14 -21.15 -15.67 3.10
N GLY A 15 -21.08 -15.42 1.79
CA GLY A 15 -21.42 -14.14 1.16
C GLY A 15 -20.31 -13.08 1.17
N TYR A 16 -19.06 -13.48 1.39
CA TYR A 16 -17.92 -12.59 1.23
C TYR A 16 -17.54 -12.46 -0.25
N THR A 17 -17.01 -11.30 -0.62
CA THR A 17 -16.38 -11.09 -1.91
C THR A 17 -14.86 -11.08 -1.72
N LYS A 18 -14.14 -11.88 -2.53
CA LYS A 18 -12.68 -11.94 -2.51
C LYS A 18 -12.05 -10.86 -3.38
N TYR A 19 -11.01 -10.23 -2.85
CA TYR A 19 -10.15 -9.27 -3.53
C TYR A 19 -8.69 -9.62 -3.31
N SER A 20 -7.83 -9.24 -4.25
CA SER A 20 -6.37 -9.39 -4.15
C SER A 20 -5.70 -8.04 -3.94
N ALA A 21 -4.81 -7.95 -2.98
CA ALA A 21 -4.05 -6.75 -2.63
C ALA A 21 -2.56 -6.98 -2.96
N PRO A 22 -2.06 -6.49 -4.10
CA PRO A 22 -0.69 -6.74 -4.55
C PRO A 22 0.34 -6.00 -3.70
N ALA A 23 1.56 -6.52 -3.63
CA ALA A 23 2.72 -5.81 -3.13
C ALA A 23 3.32 -4.88 -4.19
N LYS A 24 4.26 -4.02 -3.79
CA LYS A 24 5.05 -3.18 -4.70
C LYS A 24 6.54 -3.32 -4.40
N LEU A 25 7.34 -3.03 -5.41
CA LEU A 25 8.77 -2.72 -5.25
C LEU A 25 9.01 -1.25 -5.58
N ASN A 26 9.99 -0.65 -4.93
CA ASN A 26 10.64 0.55 -5.41
C ASN A 26 11.83 0.09 -6.26
N LEU A 27 11.76 0.23 -7.60
CA LEU A 27 12.87 -0.17 -8.48
C LEU A 27 14.06 0.78 -8.31
N PHE A 28 13.80 2.04 -7.97
CA PHE A 28 14.75 2.96 -7.39
C PHE A 28 14.03 3.89 -6.40
N LEU A 29 14.78 4.59 -5.55
CA LEU A 29 14.27 5.65 -4.71
C LEU A 29 15.34 6.72 -4.54
N LYS A 30 15.02 7.94 -4.95
CA LYS A 30 15.88 9.10 -4.84
C LYS A 30 15.21 10.16 -3.99
N ILE A 31 15.89 10.61 -2.94
CA ILE A 31 15.39 11.68 -2.05
C ILE A 31 15.93 13.00 -2.54
N LEU A 32 15.05 13.94 -2.89
CA LEU A 32 15.42 15.23 -3.47
C LEU A 32 15.69 16.29 -2.40
N ASN A 33 14.77 16.45 -1.46
CA ASN A 33 14.87 17.42 -0.38
C ASN A 33 13.91 17.09 0.76
N LYS A 34 14.13 17.73 1.92
CA LYS A 34 13.21 17.69 3.06
C LYS A 34 12.26 18.87 3.01
N ARG A 35 10.98 18.62 3.19
CA ARG A 35 9.91 19.62 3.20
C ARG A 35 9.76 20.25 4.59
N LYS A 36 9.12 21.41 4.66
CA LYS A 36 8.80 22.08 5.93
C LYS A 36 7.81 21.30 6.82
N ASP A 37 7.00 20.44 6.21
CA ASP A 37 6.04 19.57 6.91
C ASP A 37 6.67 18.29 7.48
N GLY A 38 7.98 18.13 7.33
CA GLY A 38 8.75 16.97 7.82
C GLY A 38 8.85 15.81 6.84
N TYR A 39 8.06 15.81 5.76
CA TYR A 39 8.18 14.82 4.68
C TYR A 39 9.37 15.11 3.78
N HIS A 40 9.71 14.14 2.91
CA HIS A 40 10.72 14.29 1.88
C HIS A 40 10.09 14.25 0.49
N ASN A 41 10.50 15.18 -0.38
CA ASN A 41 10.23 15.02 -1.80
C ASN A 41 11.16 13.95 -2.35
N LEU A 42 10.59 13.02 -3.09
CA LEU A 42 11.29 11.90 -3.67
C LEU A 42 10.93 11.70 -5.14
N GLN A 43 11.74 10.92 -5.82
CA GLN A 43 11.42 10.29 -7.09
C GLN A 43 11.63 8.78 -6.93
N SER A 44 10.70 8.00 -7.46
CA SER A 44 10.76 6.54 -7.41
C SER A 44 10.03 5.92 -8.60
N ILE A 45 10.31 4.66 -8.88
CA ILE A 45 9.46 3.83 -9.73
C ILE A 45 8.78 2.79 -8.86
N PHE A 46 7.46 2.89 -8.77
CA PHE A 46 6.63 1.91 -8.08
C PHE A 46 6.18 0.83 -9.07
N HIS A 47 6.53 -0.40 -8.76
CA HIS A 47 6.22 -1.57 -9.57
C HIS A 47 5.39 -2.58 -8.79
N LEU A 48 4.20 -2.90 -9.30
CA LEU A 48 3.35 -3.94 -8.73
C LEU A 48 3.93 -5.33 -9.01
N ILE A 49 3.89 -6.21 -8.02
CA ILE A 49 4.35 -7.60 -8.16
C ILE A 49 3.25 -8.60 -7.78
N ASP A 50 3.41 -9.86 -8.20
CA ASP A 50 2.40 -10.91 -8.00
C ASP A 50 2.29 -11.43 -6.57
N LEU A 51 3.20 -11.06 -5.66
CA LEU A 51 3.01 -11.30 -4.23
C LEU A 51 1.82 -10.47 -3.73
N LYS A 52 0.81 -11.12 -3.16
CA LYS A 52 -0.45 -10.45 -2.79
C LYS A 52 -1.13 -11.07 -1.58
N ASP A 53 -1.76 -10.23 -0.77
CA ASP A 53 -2.69 -10.66 0.25
C ASP A 53 -4.05 -10.96 -0.35
N ASP A 54 -4.79 -11.91 0.24
CA ASP A 54 -6.19 -12.13 -0.09
C ASP A 54 -7.08 -11.42 0.95
N ILE A 55 -8.05 -10.64 0.48
CA ILE A 55 -8.98 -9.89 1.32
C ILE A 55 -10.40 -10.34 1.02
N PHE A 56 -11.13 -10.74 2.05
CA PHE A 56 -12.53 -11.12 1.97
C PHE A 56 -13.37 -10.07 2.67
N ILE A 57 -14.36 -9.52 1.99
CA ILE A 57 -15.19 -8.41 2.48
C ILE A 57 -16.67 -8.77 2.34
N LYS A 58 -17.43 -8.54 3.40
CA LYS A 58 -18.89 -8.65 3.43
C LYS A 58 -19.50 -7.41 4.06
N ILE A 59 -20.38 -6.73 3.35
CA ILE A 59 -21.15 -5.59 3.89
C ILE A 59 -22.32 -6.13 4.69
N ARG A 60 -22.60 -5.49 5.81
CA ARG A 60 -23.75 -5.76 6.66
C ARG A 60 -24.66 -4.53 6.70
N TYR A 61 -25.96 -4.78 6.66
CA TYR A 61 -26.99 -3.75 6.65
C TYR A 61 -27.72 -3.65 7.99
N GLU A 62 -27.42 -4.59 8.90
CA GLU A 62 -28.09 -4.75 10.19
C GLU A 62 -27.46 -3.92 11.32
N ASP A 63 -26.23 -3.50 11.15
CA ASP A 63 -25.47 -2.75 12.15
C ASP A 63 -24.42 -1.83 11.53
N THR A 64 -23.63 -1.14 12.36
CA THR A 64 -22.55 -0.23 11.93
C THR A 64 -21.15 -0.66 12.38
N GLN A 65 -21.02 -1.90 12.84
CA GLN A 65 -19.75 -2.39 13.37
C GLN A 65 -18.76 -2.68 12.23
N ILE A 66 -17.49 -2.41 12.48
CA ILE A 66 -16.38 -2.77 11.60
C ILE A 66 -15.61 -3.90 12.28
N ASN A 67 -15.74 -5.10 11.73
CA ASN A 67 -15.00 -6.26 12.20
C ASN A 67 -13.86 -6.56 11.25
N ILE A 68 -12.63 -6.62 11.78
CA ILE A 68 -11.45 -6.99 11.00
C ILE A 68 -10.70 -8.12 11.69
N LYS A 69 -10.27 -9.08 10.91
CA LYS A 69 -9.41 -10.17 11.33
C LYS A 69 -8.30 -10.38 10.31
N ASN A 70 -7.07 -10.42 10.80
CA ASN A 70 -5.89 -10.78 10.02
C ASN A 70 -5.47 -12.21 10.36
N SER A 71 -4.90 -12.93 9.39
CA SER A 71 -4.22 -14.22 9.65
C SER A 71 -2.98 -14.05 10.54
N SER A 72 -2.38 -12.84 10.55
CA SER A 72 -1.28 -12.48 11.44
C SER A 72 -1.79 -11.82 12.72
N SER A 73 -1.33 -12.27 13.88
CA SER A 73 -1.63 -11.68 15.20
C SER A 73 -0.83 -10.41 15.51
N GLN A 74 0.16 -10.06 14.68
CA GLN A 74 1.06 -8.91 14.92
C GLN A 74 0.40 -7.55 14.71
N ILE A 75 -0.75 -7.50 13.99
CA ILE A 75 -1.43 -6.24 13.68
C ILE A 75 -2.58 -6.02 14.66
N LYS A 76 -2.49 -4.95 15.46
CA LYS A 76 -3.61 -4.52 16.31
C LYS A 76 -4.68 -3.87 15.42
N PRO A 77 -5.98 -4.17 15.62
CA PRO A 77 -7.06 -3.60 14.81
C PRO A 77 -7.03 -2.07 14.71
N SER A 78 -6.74 -1.37 15.82
CA SER A 78 -6.69 0.09 15.86
C SER A 78 -5.58 0.73 15.00
N SER A 79 -4.47 0.00 14.77
CA SER A 79 -3.37 0.45 13.93
C SER A 79 -3.50 -0.01 12.47
N ASP A 80 -4.40 -0.96 12.19
CA ASP A 80 -4.59 -1.52 10.86
C ASP A 80 -5.12 -0.48 9.87
N LEU A 81 -4.40 -0.27 8.77
CA LEU A 81 -4.81 0.67 7.72
C LEU A 81 -6.09 0.22 7.01
N ALA A 82 -6.35 -1.08 6.91
CA ALA A 82 -7.60 -1.59 6.34
C ALA A 82 -8.80 -1.27 7.25
N PHE A 83 -8.65 -1.35 8.58
CA PHE A 83 -9.66 -0.89 9.53
C PHE A 83 -9.93 0.61 9.37
N LYS A 84 -8.88 1.42 9.33
CA LYS A 84 -9.00 2.87 9.14
C LYS A 84 -9.65 3.22 7.80
N ALA A 85 -9.35 2.45 6.74
CA ALA A 85 -9.97 2.61 5.43
C ALA A 85 -11.47 2.32 5.46
N ALA A 86 -11.88 1.22 6.10
CA ALA A 86 -13.29 0.89 6.29
C ALA A 86 -14.02 1.99 7.08
N LYS A 87 -13.43 2.44 8.20
CA LYS A 87 -13.98 3.54 9.00
C LYS A 87 -14.15 4.82 8.17
N LEU A 88 -13.13 5.19 7.38
CA LEU A 88 -13.17 6.38 6.52
C LEU A 88 -14.26 6.29 5.43
N MET A 89 -14.50 5.09 4.91
CA MET A 89 -15.50 4.88 3.86
C MET A 89 -16.93 4.81 4.40
N LEU A 90 -17.13 4.24 5.60
CA LEU A 90 -18.43 4.02 6.18
C LEU A 90 -18.88 5.13 7.14
N THR A 91 -18.03 6.14 7.42
CA THR A 91 -18.44 7.32 8.21
C THR A 91 -19.69 7.95 7.60
N ASN A 92 -20.70 8.18 8.43
CA ASN A 92 -22.03 8.70 8.07
C ASN A 92 -22.91 7.74 7.23
N HIS A 93 -22.55 6.46 7.14
CA HIS A 93 -23.37 5.41 6.54
C HIS A 93 -23.82 4.43 7.62
N ASN A 94 -25.09 4.02 7.57
CA ASN A 94 -25.64 3.02 8.51
C ASN A 94 -25.32 1.60 7.99
N LEU A 95 -24.04 1.29 7.88
CA LEU A 95 -23.52 0.04 7.31
C LEU A 95 -22.39 -0.51 8.18
N GLY A 96 -22.39 -1.80 8.40
CA GLY A 96 -21.28 -2.55 8.98
C GLY A 96 -20.48 -3.29 7.91
N VAL A 97 -19.30 -3.77 8.28
CA VAL A 97 -18.45 -4.56 7.40
C VAL A 97 -17.64 -5.60 8.16
N ASP A 98 -17.58 -6.80 7.60
CA ASP A 98 -16.66 -7.84 8.02
C ASP A 98 -15.53 -7.95 7.00
N ILE A 99 -14.30 -7.89 7.49
CA ILE A 99 -13.08 -7.98 6.68
C ILE A 99 -12.19 -9.08 7.25
N TYR A 100 -11.79 -10.01 6.41
CA TYR A 100 -10.75 -10.97 6.72
C TYR A 100 -9.59 -10.80 5.75
N ILE A 101 -8.36 -10.73 6.28
CA ILE A 101 -7.14 -10.56 5.49
C ILE A 101 -6.24 -11.78 5.70
N ASN A 102 -6.02 -12.54 4.63
CA ASN A 102 -5.01 -13.60 4.60
C ASN A 102 -3.68 -12.98 4.16
N LYS A 103 -2.82 -12.68 5.15
CA LYS A 103 -1.52 -12.02 4.95
C LYS A 103 -0.51 -12.98 4.34
N LYS A 104 0.05 -12.59 3.19
CA LYS A 104 1.17 -13.24 2.50
C LYS A 104 2.34 -12.27 2.32
N ILE A 105 2.04 -10.97 2.25
CA ILE A 105 3.06 -9.91 2.19
C ILE A 105 3.63 -9.74 3.61
N PRO A 106 4.95 -9.89 3.83
CA PRO A 106 5.56 -9.74 5.14
C PRO A 106 5.31 -8.36 5.74
N ILE A 107 5.05 -8.33 7.04
CA ILE A 107 4.77 -7.08 7.77
C ILE A 107 6.09 -6.33 7.99
N GLY A 108 6.09 -5.01 7.77
CA GLY A 108 7.29 -4.18 7.95
C GLY A 108 8.36 -4.36 6.86
N SER A 109 8.05 -5.04 5.75
CA SER A 109 8.98 -5.34 4.67
C SER A 109 9.24 -4.20 3.68
N GLY A 110 8.56 -3.05 3.79
CA GLY A 110 8.64 -1.99 2.77
C GLY A 110 7.87 -2.28 1.47
N LEU A 111 7.25 -3.47 1.34
CA LEU A 111 6.50 -3.89 0.15
C LEU A 111 5.09 -3.29 0.03
N GLY A 112 4.72 -2.39 0.94
CA GLY A 112 3.46 -1.65 0.88
C GLY A 112 2.20 -2.44 1.23
N GLY A 113 2.31 -3.62 1.85
CA GLY A 113 1.16 -4.51 2.11
C GLY A 113 0.00 -3.86 2.86
N GLY A 114 0.28 -3.08 3.92
CA GLY A 114 -0.77 -2.37 4.67
C GLY A 114 -1.49 -1.30 3.83
N SER A 115 -0.74 -0.54 3.02
CA SER A 115 -1.28 0.46 2.11
C SER A 115 -2.09 -0.16 0.98
N SER A 116 -1.64 -1.31 0.46
CA SER A 116 -2.37 -2.10 -0.52
C SER A 116 -3.70 -2.59 0.03
N ASN A 117 -3.69 -3.16 1.25
CA ASN A 117 -4.91 -3.62 1.90
C ASN A 117 -5.91 -2.47 2.10
N ALA A 118 -5.45 -1.30 2.57
CA ALA A 118 -6.30 -0.12 2.72
C ALA A 118 -6.91 0.35 1.38
N ALA A 119 -6.11 0.38 0.31
CA ALA A 119 -6.56 0.75 -1.02
C ALA A 119 -7.66 -0.19 -1.54
N ILE A 120 -7.43 -1.51 -1.40
CA ILE A 120 -8.43 -2.51 -1.79
C ILE A 120 -9.71 -2.37 -0.97
N VAL A 121 -9.64 -2.16 0.34
CA VAL A 121 -10.82 -1.93 1.18
C VAL A 121 -11.60 -0.68 0.74
N ILE A 122 -10.91 0.44 0.45
CA ILE A 122 -11.54 1.65 -0.09
C ILE A 122 -12.31 1.34 -1.39
N MET A 123 -11.65 0.70 -2.35
CA MET A 123 -12.24 0.39 -3.65
C MET A 123 -13.38 -0.62 -3.54
N ALA A 124 -13.22 -1.65 -2.70
CA ALA A 124 -14.21 -2.69 -2.49
C ALA A 124 -15.49 -2.13 -1.86
N ILE A 125 -15.37 -1.33 -0.78
CA ILE A 125 -16.53 -0.71 -0.13
C ILE A 125 -17.24 0.25 -1.11
N ASN A 126 -16.48 1.06 -1.87
CA ASN A 126 -17.06 1.93 -2.90
C ASN A 126 -17.92 1.14 -3.90
N LYS A 127 -17.41 -0.02 -4.35
CA LYS A 127 -18.09 -0.90 -5.31
C LYS A 127 -19.30 -1.61 -4.68
N LEU A 128 -19.10 -2.26 -3.53
CA LEU A 128 -20.13 -3.08 -2.87
C LEU A 128 -21.32 -2.23 -2.37
N CYS A 129 -21.02 -1.05 -1.82
CA CYS A 129 -22.04 -0.11 -1.33
C CYS A 129 -22.58 0.82 -2.44
N LYS A 130 -22.09 0.71 -3.67
CA LYS A 130 -22.48 1.55 -4.82
C LYS A 130 -22.36 3.06 -4.53
N PHE A 131 -21.32 3.49 -3.81
CA PHE A 131 -21.11 4.91 -3.51
C PHE A 131 -20.77 5.74 -4.73
N ASN A 132 -20.33 5.09 -5.82
CA ASN A 132 -20.00 5.73 -7.11
C ASN A 132 -18.99 6.88 -7.01
N LEU A 133 -18.08 6.82 -6.03
CA LEU A 133 -17.01 7.79 -5.92
C LEU A 133 -16.04 7.62 -7.09
N SER A 134 -15.65 8.74 -7.68
CA SER A 134 -14.63 8.75 -8.74
C SER A 134 -13.27 8.31 -8.23
N LYS A 135 -12.41 7.82 -9.13
CA LYS A 135 -11.02 7.43 -8.80
C LYS A 135 -10.25 8.54 -8.09
N ILE A 136 -10.46 9.80 -8.52
CA ILE A 136 -9.83 10.96 -7.89
C ILE A 136 -10.26 11.11 -6.43
N ASN A 137 -11.55 10.91 -6.13
CA ASN A 137 -12.07 11.00 -4.77
C ASN A 137 -11.55 9.85 -3.90
N LEU A 138 -11.41 8.64 -4.44
CA LEU A 138 -10.81 7.50 -3.73
C LEU A 138 -9.34 7.77 -3.42
N ILE A 139 -8.57 8.31 -4.36
CA ILE A 139 -7.16 8.72 -4.18
C ILE A 139 -7.05 9.76 -3.05
N LYS A 140 -7.89 10.81 -3.06
CA LYS A 140 -7.92 11.82 -1.99
C LYS A 140 -8.22 11.22 -0.61
N LYS A 141 -9.11 10.23 -0.53
CA LYS A 141 -9.37 9.49 0.71
C LYS A 141 -8.18 8.61 1.09
N GLY A 142 -7.58 7.91 0.14
CA GLY A 142 -6.42 7.06 0.37
C GLY A 142 -5.20 7.80 0.89
N LEU A 143 -4.94 9.00 0.37
CA LEU A 143 -3.81 9.84 0.80
C LEU A 143 -3.88 10.21 2.31
N LYS A 144 -5.08 10.32 2.87
CA LYS A 144 -5.27 10.54 4.32
C LYS A 144 -4.80 9.37 5.19
N LEU A 145 -4.65 8.18 4.62
CA LEU A 145 -4.23 6.96 5.30
C LEU A 145 -2.74 6.68 5.16
N GLY A 146 -2.15 7.08 4.03
CA GLY A 146 -0.73 6.89 3.77
C GLY A 146 -0.34 7.27 2.33
N ALA A 147 0.93 7.65 2.14
CA ALA A 147 1.45 8.14 0.87
C ALA A 147 1.41 7.07 -0.26
N ASP A 148 1.56 5.78 0.08
CA ASP A 148 1.53 4.68 -0.90
C ASP A 148 0.09 4.26 -1.29
N VAL A 149 -0.94 4.62 -0.51
CA VAL A 149 -2.33 4.19 -0.78
C VAL A 149 -2.83 4.67 -2.14
N PRO A 150 -2.56 5.92 -2.58
CA PRO A 150 -2.89 6.41 -3.93
C PRO A 150 -2.35 5.53 -5.05
N PHE A 151 -1.13 5.02 -4.93
CA PHE A 151 -0.52 4.15 -5.93
C PHE A 151 -1.32 2.84 -6.11
N PHE A 152 -1.72 2.19 -5.02
CA PHE A 152 -2.52 0.97 -5.08
C PHE A 152 -3.94 1.21 -5.58
N ILE A 153 -4.55 2.38 -5.31
CA ILE A 153 -5.83 2.79 -5.91
C ILE A 153 -5.64 3.04 -7.40
N ASN A 154 -4.49 3.60 -7.82
CA ASN A 154 -4.16 3.79 -9.23
C ASN A 154 -4.08 2.46 -9.97
N GLY A 155 -3.49 1.44 -9.37
CA GLY A 155 -3.48 0.06 -9.83
C GLY A 155 -2.59 -0.21 -11.05
N THR A 156 -1.65 0.69 -11.35
CA THR A 156 -0.69 0.54 -12.46
C THR A 156 0.69 0.99 -12.01
N ASN A 157 1.73 0.43 -12.63
CA ASN A 157 3.11 0.86 -12.42
C ASN A 157 3.24 2.37 -12.68
N ALA A 158 4.01 3.05 -11.86
CA ALA A 158 4.10 4.50 -11.94
C ALA A 158 5.51 5.02 -11.59
N TRP A 159 5.89 6.08 -12.28
CA TRP A 159 6.87 7.04 -11.81
C TRP A 159 6.19 7.89 -10.74
N ALA A 160 6.78 7.94 -9.55
CA ALA A 160 6.22 8.61 -8.40
C ALA A 160 7.08 9.82 -8.01
N GLU A 161 6.44 10.93 -7.69
CA GLU A 161 7.03 12.17 -7.21
C GLU A 161 6.28 12.71 -5.98
N GLY A 162 6.72 13.86 -5.46
CA GLY A 162 6.20 14.40 -4.22
C GLY A 162 6.64 13.54 -3.03
N ILE A 163 5.72 13.13 -2.17
CA ILE A 163 5.95 12.13 -1.11
C ILE A 163 5.61 10.70 -1.59
N GLY A 164 5.38 10.50 -2.91
CA GLY A 164 4.93 9.27 -3.56
C GLY A 164 3.51 9.33 -4.10
N GLU A 165 2.83 10.46 -3.97
CA GLU A 165 1.41 10.65 -4.35
C GLU A 165 1.20 11.18 -5.77
N VAL A 166 2.22 11.82 -6.36
CA VAL A 166 2.16 12.32 -7.75
C VAL A 166 2.62 11.20 -8.67
N LEU A 167 1.68 10.63 -9.43
CA LEU A 167 1.90 9.40 -10.18
C LEU A 167 1.78 9.64 -11.68
N HIS A 168 2.81 9.25 -12.42
CA HIS A 168 2.84 9.25 -13.87
C HIS A 168 2.97 7.81 -14.38
N SER A 169 2.15 7.42 -15.34
CA SER A 169 2.21 6.06 -15.89
C SER A 169 3.57 5.78 -16.53
N ILE A 170 4.13 4.61 -16.25
CA ILE A 170 5.40 4.14 -16.83
C ILE A 170 5.24 2.72 -17.34
N LYS A 171 5.84 2.44 -18.51
CA LYS A 171 5.93 1.07 -19.04
C LYS A 171 7.15 0.38 -18.45
N ILE A 172 6.93 -0.75 -17.80
CA ILE A 172 7.98 -1.60 -17.23
C ILE A 172 7.90 -2.95 -17.94
N PRO A 173 9.02 -3.48 -18.45
CA PRO A 173 9.07 -4.83 -18.98
C PRO A 173 8.65 -5.88 -17.94
N ASN A 174 8.23 -7.05 -18.38
CA ASN A 174 7.94 -8.15 -17.47
C ASN A 174 9.27 -8.70 -16.90
N PHE A 175 9.41 -8.59 -15.58
CA PHE A 175 10.54 -9.16 -14.85
C PHE A 175 10.06 -10.23 -13.89
N THR A 176 10.93 -11.21 -13.63
CA THR A 176 10.79 -12.14 -12.52
C THR A 176 11.67 -11.65 -11.36
N TYR A 177 11.07 -11.48 -10.19
CA TYR A 177 11.78 -11.04 -8.99
C TYR A 177 11.92 -12.18 -7.99
N VAL A 178 13.09 -12.27 -7.38
CA VAL A 178 13.31 -13.05 -6.15
C VAL A 178 13.31 -12.06 -4.99
N VAL A 179 12.29 -12.14 -4.13
CA VAL A 179 12.18 -11.26 -2.96
C VAL A 179 12.71 -12.00 -1.74
N MET A 180 13.82 -11.54 -1.19
CA MET A 180 14.36 -12.03 0.08
C MET A 180 13.96 -11.09 1.21
N TYR A 181 13.38 -11.66 2.27
CA TYR A 181 12.98 -10.93 3.46
C TYR A 181 13.70 -11.53 4.68
N PRO A 182 14.58 -10.76 5.35
CA PRO A 182 15.42 -11.29 6.44
C PRO A 182 14.69 -11.38 7.79
N ASP A 183 13.36 -11.33 7.82
CA ASP A 183 12.50 -11.33 9.03
C ASP A 183 12.82 -10.19 10.01
N LEU A 184 13.29 -9.08 9.50
CA LEU A 184 13.57 -7.85 10.24
C LEU A 184 12.49 -6.81 9.93
N SER A 185 11.85 -6.31 10.96
CA SER A 185 10.88 -5.21 10.81
C SER A 185 11.61 -3.87 10.86
N ILE A 186 11.48 -3.09 9.79
CA ILE A 186 12.09 -1.77 9.67
C ILE A 186 11.00 -0.69 9.77
N ASP A 187 11.14 0.23 10.72
CA ASP A 187 10.30 1.42 10.78
C ASP A 187 10.74 2.41 9.70
N THR A 188 10.04 2.36 8.56
CA THR A 188 10.29 3.25 7.42
C THR A 188 10.26 4.73 7.82
N LYS A 189 9.41 5.12 8.79
CA LYS A 189 9.32 6.49 9.26
C LYS A 189 10.59 6.91 10.01
N ALA A 190 11.14 6.03 10.85
CA ALA A 190 12.40 6.27 11.55
C ALA A 190 13.54 6.43 10.54
N ILE A 191 13.61 5.55 9.52
CA ILE A 191 14.64 5.64 8.47
C ILE A 191 14.57 6.99 7.72
N PHE A 192 13.39 7.43 7.33
CA PHE A 192 13.23 8.75 6.69
C PHE A 192 13.62 9.93 7.61
N ASN A 193 13.31 9.84 8.90
CA ASN A 193 13.65 10.88 9.87
C ASN A 193 15.16 10.99 10.09
N ASP A 194 15.86 9.87 10.12
CA ASP A 194 17.30 9.78 10.34
C ASP A 194 18.12 10.03 9.07
N PHE A 195 17.45 10.10 7.90
CA PHE A 195 18.12 10.35 6.63
C PHE A 195 18.71 11.77 6.60
N LYS A 196 20.04 11.83 6.44
CA LYS A 196 20.77 13.10 6.30
C LYS A 196 21.02 13.36 4.82
N LEU A 197 20.35 14.36 4.28
CA LEU A 197 20.65 14.88 2.95
C LEU A 197 22.05 15.52 2.97
N THR A 198 22.97 14.93 2.25
CA THR A 198 24.34 15.46 2.10
C THR A 198 24.41 16.54 1.02
N ASN A 199 23.50 16.51 0.03
CA ASN A 199 23.40 17.53 -1.03
C ASN A 199 21.97 17.61 -1.56
N SER A 200 21.54 18.79 -2.04
CA SER A 200 20.30 18.92 -2.80
C SER A 200 20.48 18.21 -4.15
N LEU A 201 19.71 17.17 -4.38
CA LEU A 201 19.88 16.33 -5.57
C LEU A 201 19.08 16.91 -6.75
N ILE A 202 19.71 16.93 -7.92
CA ILE A 202 19.04 17.32 -9.17
C ILE A 202 17.99 16.25 -9.51
N PRO A 203 16.72 16.66 -9.74
CA PRO A 203 15.69 15.72 -10.16
C PRO A 203 16.06 15.03 -11.47
N LEU A 204 15.75 13.74 -11.57
CA LEU A 204 15.82 13.01 -12.84
C LEU A 204 14.67 13.44 -13.75
N LYS A 205 14.89 13.38 -15.06
CA LYS A 205 13.79 13.59 -16.02
C LYS A 205 12.82 12.43 -15.93
N ILE A 206 11.52 12.75 -15.89
CA ILE A 206 10.45 11.74 -15.91
C ILE A 206 10.62 10.88 -17.16
N SER A 207 10.73 9.56 -16.96
CA SER A 207 10.76 8.58 -18.04
C SER A 207 9.37 7.94 -18.18
N THR A 208 8.96 7.70 -19.42
CA THR A 208 7.73 6.95 -19.74
C THR A 208 8.01 5.45 -19.89
N SER A 209 9.28 5.04 -19.88
CA SER A 209 9.71 3.64 -19.94
C SER A 209 10.88 3.40 -19.00
N TYR A 210 10.88 2.25 -18.36
CA TYR A 210 11.99 1.78 -17.51
C TYR A 210 13.00 1.00 -18.33
N LYS A 211 14.30 1.33 -18.14
CA LYS A 211 15.43 0.59 -18.71
C LYS A 211 16.30 0.11 -17.56
N ALA A 212 16.45 -1.21 -17.46
CA ALA A 212 17.13 -1.85 -16.33
C ALA A 212 18.66 -1.63 -16.30
N ASP A 213 19.25 -1.20 -17.40
CA ASP A 213 20.68 -0.94 -17.59
C ASP A 213 21.09 0.52 -17.29
N GLU A 214 20.14 1.40 -17.03
CA GLU A 214 20.43 2.77 -16.60
C GLU A 214 20.79 2.79 -15.10
N HIS A 215 22.04 3.03 -14.75
CA HIS A 215 22.59 3.02 -13.38
C HIS A 215 21.79 3.88 -12.37
N ASP A 216 21.18 4.97 -12.83
CA ASP A 216 20.39 5.88 -11.97
C ASP A 216 19.08 5.25 -11.47
N PHE A 217 18.63 4.14 -12.08
CA PHE A 217 17.36 3.46 -11.74
C PHE A 217 17.54 2.17 -10.92
N ILE A 218 18.68 2.00 -10.25
CA ILE A 218 18.94 0.81 -9.42
C ILE A 218 19.16 1.17 -7.96
N LYS A 219 19.45 2.45 -7.67
CA LYS A 219 19.84 2.91 -6.34
C LYS A 219 18.63 3.25 -5.48
N ASN A 220 18.67 2.83 -4.20
CA ASN A 220 17.76 3.29 -3.16
C ASN A 220 18.54 4.13 -2.14
N ASP A 221 18.28 5.43 -2.08
CA ASP A 221 19.00 6.35 -1.19
C ASP A 221 18.84 6.01 0.30
N LEU A 222 17.82 5.24 0.67
CA LEU A 222 17.60 4.78 2.05
C LEU A 222 18.43 3.54 2.42
N GLU A 223 19.03 2.86 1.44
CA GLU A 223 19.71 1.58 1.65
C GLU A 223 20.80 1.65 2.71
N GLU A 224 21.71 2.63 2.60
CA GLU A 224 22.79 2.83 3.59
C GLU A 224 22.23 3.11 4.99
N GLN A 225 21.13 3.86 5.10
CA GLN A 225 20.52 4.17 6.38
C GLN A 225 19.85 2.94 7.00
N VAL A 226 19.29 2.07 6.18
CA VAL A 226 18.75 0.77 6.64
C VAL A 226 19.87 -0.09 7.21
N PHE A 227 20.99 -0.25 6.50
CA PHE A 227 22.12 -1.06 6.98
C PHE A 227 22.78 -0.54 8.26
N LYS A 228 22.70 0.76 8.55
CA LYS A 228 23.21 1.34 9.81
C LYS A 228 22.32 1.05 11.02
N ASN A 229 21.06 0.66 10.79
CA ASN A 229 20.06 0.43 11.84
C ASN A 229 19.75 -1.06 12.04
N ILE A 230 20.47 -1.96 11.39
CA ILE A 230 20.46 -3.41 11.57
C ILE A 230 21.73 -3.85 12.28
#